data_75d268771e7d60dba709d058606f5197
#
_entry.id   75d268771e7d60dba709d058606f5197
#
_cell.length_a   1.000
_cell.length_b   1.000
_cell.length_c   1.000
_cell.angle_alpha   90.00
_cell.angle_beta   90.00
_cell.angle_gamma   90.00
#
_symmetry.space_group_name_H-M   'P 1'
#
loop_
_entity.id
_entity.type
_entity.pdbx_description
1 polymer ?
#
loop_
_entity_poly.entity_id
_entity_poly.type
_entity_poly.pdbx_seq_one_letter_code
_entity_poly.pdbx_strand_id
1 'polypeptide(L)'
;MLAANFTEFRTELKKYLDNVENNNETLIIKRKSGKGTVIISLDEYNSIMETVHLLSSKANADRLYESIQQMKDGKIISKDLIED
;
A
#
# COMPACT_ATOMS: atom_id res chain seq x y z
N MET A 1 -7.25 -12.24 -3.20
CA MET A 1 -7.26 -10.84 -3.60
C MET A 1 -8.68 -10.39 -3.78
N LEU A 2 -9.03 -9.25 -3.21
CA LEU A 2 -10.36 -8.70 -3.29
C LEU A 2 -10.36 -7.44 -4.13
N ALA A 3 -11.49 -7.13 -4.72
CA ALA A 3 -11.62 -5.92 -5.51
C ALA A 3 -12.95 -5.26 -5.16
N ALA A 4 -12.94 -3.95 -5.08
CA ALA A 4 -14.13 -3.19 -4.75
C ALA A 4 -14.05 -1.82 -5.41
N ASN A 5 -15.20 -1.19 -5.61
CA ASN A 5 -15.17 0.18 -6.09
C ASN A 5 -15.13 1.07 -4.86
N PHE A 6 -14.93 2.35 -5.08
CA PHE A 6 -14.78 3.29 -3.98
C PHE A 6 -16.01 3.34 -3.08
N THR A 7 -17.18 3.29 -3.67
CA THR A 7 -18.41 3.38 -2.90
C THR A 7 -18.58 2.18 -1.97
N GLU A 8 -18.29 1.00 -2.49
CA GLU A 8 -18.37 -0.20 -1.68
C GLU A 8 -17.36 -0.14 -0.56
N PHE A 9 -16.15 0.28 -0.86
CA PHE A 9 -15.11 0.36 0.13
C PHE A 9 -15.50 1.34 1.24
N ARG A 10 -15.99 2.51 0.84
CA ARG A 10 -16.36 3.51 1.82
C ARG A 10 -17.49 3.04 2.72
N THR A 11 -18.45 2.35 2.14
CA THR A 11 -19.60 1.88 2.90
C THR A 11 -19.22 0.79 3.89
N GLU A 12 -18.33 -0.10 3.52
CA GLU A 12 -17.93 -1.18 4.39
C GLU A 12 -16.48 -1.11 4.78
N LEU A 13 -16.02 0.06 5.06
CA LEU A 13 -14.62 0.31 5.33
C LEU A 13 -14.02 -0.62 6.38
N LYS A 14 -14.67 -0.71 7.52
CA LYS A 14 -14.14 -1.52 8.60
C LYS A 14 -14.04 -2.99 8.19
N LYS A 15 -15.04 -3.48 7.50
CA LYS A 15 -15.08 -4.86 7.10
C LYS A 15 -13.92 -5.18 6.15
N TYR A 16 -13.69 -4.30 5.18
CA TYR A 16 -12.60 -4.51 4.23
C TYR A 16 -11.24 -4.43 4.91
N LEU A 17 -11.07 -3.46 5.80
CA LEU A 17 -9.79 -3.33 6.48
C LEU A 17 -9.54 -4.52 7.41
N ASP A 18 -10.57 -5.01 8.07
CA ASP A 18 -10.43 -6.18 8.93
C ASP A 18 -10.01 -7.39 8.11
N ASN A 19 -10.58 -7.56 6.92
CA ASN A 19 -10.20 -8.69 6.07
C ASN A 19 -8.75 -8.57 5.63
N VAL A 20 -8.33 -7.38 5.28
CA VAL A 20 -6.96 -7.17 4.85
C VAL A 20 -5.99 -7.48 5.99
N GLU A 21 -6.31 -7.01 7.18
CA GLU A 21 -5.42 -7.20 8.31
C GLU A 21 -5.42 -8.62 8.86
N ASN A 22 -6.57 -9.21 8.97
CA ASN A 22 -6.65 -10.53 9.59
C ASN A 22 -6.37 -11.67 8.65
N ASN A 23 -6.66 -11.51 7.39
CA ASN A 23 -6.48 -12.59 6.42
C ASN A 23 -5.33 -12.33 5.45
N ASN A 24 -4.63 -11.24 5.62
CA ASN A 24 -3.55 -10.84 4.71
C ASN A 24 -4.05 -10.80 3.28
N GLU A 25 -5.25 -10.29 3.09
CA GLU A 25 -5.81 -10.17 1.75
C GLU A 25 -5.34 -8.88 1.11
N THR A 26 -5.16 -8.89 -0.17
CA THR A 26 -4.86 -7.68 -0.90
C THR A 26 -6.17 -7.13 -1.43
N LEU A 27 -6.42 -5.85 -1.18
CA LEU A 27 -7.65 -5.22 -1.64
C LEU A 27 -7.31 -4.19 -2.71
N ILE A 28 -7.98 -4.29 -3.84
CA ILE A 28 -7.80 -3.34 -4.92
C ILE A 28 -9.04 -2.48 -5.01
N ILE A 29 -8.88 -1.18 -4.93
CA ILE A 29 -10.00 -0.25 -5.02
C ILE A 29 -9.93 0.45 -6.36
N LYS A 30 -10.94 0.25 -7.18
CA LYS A 30 -10.97 0.82 -8.50
C LYS A 30 -11.78 2.11 -8.49
N ARG A 31 -11.32 3.07 -9.23
CA ARG A 31 -11.99 4.36 -9.32
C ARG A 31 -12.47 4.58 -10.76
N LYS A 32 -13.46 5.43 -10.92
CA LYS A 32 -14.00 5.69 -12.24
C LYS A 32 -12.98 6.35 -13.15
N SER A 33 -12.02 7.00 -12.59
CA SER A 33 -11.01 7.69 -13.38
C SER A 33 -10.04 6.72 -14.07
N GLY A 34 -10.20 5.44 -13.80
CA GLY A 34 -9.27 4.46 -14.36
C GLY A 34 -8.08 4.21 -13.46
N LYS A 35 -7.97 4.94 -12.37
CA LYS A 35 -6.89 4.74 -11.42
C LYS A 35 -7.39 3.85 -10.29
N GLY A 36 -6.52 3.46 -9.44
CA GLY A 36 -6.91 2.61 -8.32
C GLY A 36 -5.89 2.65 -7.23
N THR A 37 -6.21 1.94 -6.15
CA THR A 37 -5.37 1.90 -4.98
C THR A 37 -5.30 0.46 -4.52
N VAL A 38 -4.14 0.05 -4.02
CA VAL A 38 -3.97 -1.29 -3.48
C VAL A 38 -3.76 -1.13 -1.98
N ILE A 39 -4.48 -1.92 -1.19
CA ILE A 39 -4.35 -1.89 0.25
C ILE A 39 -3.90 -3.28 0.70
N ILE A 40 -2.85 -3.32 1.49
CA ILE A 40 -2.35 -4.56 2.05
C ILE A 40 -2.08 -4.34 3.52
N SER A 41 -1.93 -5.41 4.28
CA SER A 41 -1.66 -5.27 5.70
C SER A 41 -0.24 -4.76 5.89
N LEU A 42 0.01 -4.20 7.04
CA LEU A 42 1.35 -3.72 7.36
C LEU A 42 2.33 -4.89 7.39
N ASP A 43 1.89 -6.04 7.87
CA ASP A 43 2.74 -7.22 7.91
C ASP A 43 3.12 -7.65 6.49
N GLU A 44 2.16 -7.60 5.58
CA GLU A 44 2.41 -7.98 4.21
C GLU A 44 3.39 -6.99 3.57
N TYR A 45 3.20 -5.71 3.83
CA TYR A 45 4.07 -4.68 3.30
C TYR A 45 5.51 -4.90 3.79
N ASN A 46 5.66 -5.16 5.08
CA ASN A 46 6.99 -5.38 5.64
C ASN A 46 7.65 -6.62 5.05
N SER A 47 6.86 -7.65 4.82
CA SER A 47 7.37 -8.88 4.24
C SER A 47 7.85 -8.66 2.82
N ILE A 48 7.08 -7.91 2.04
CA ILE A 48 7.47 -7.61 0.67
C ILE A 48 8.74 -6.77 0.64
N MET A 49 8.81 -5.78 1.51
CA MET A 49 9.98 -4.91 1.56
C MET A 49 11.23 -5.69 1.96
N GLU A 50 11.08 -6.61 2.89
CA GLU A 50 12.20 -7.42 3.31
C GLU A 50 12.67 -8.32 2.17
N THR A 51 11.74 -8.91 1.43
CA THR A 51 12.08 -9.77 0.30
C THR A 51 12.82 -8.97 -0.78
N VAL A 52 12.32 -7.79 -1.07
CA VAL A 52 12.95 -6.94 -2.07
C VAL A 52 14.37 -6.58 -1.63
N HIS A 53 14.54 -6.27 -0.35
CA HIS A 53 15.85 -5.93 0.18
C HIS A 53 16.83 -7.10 0.05
N LEU A 54 16.37 -8.29 0.38
CA LEU A 54 17.22 -9.45 0.34
C LEU A 54 17.61 -9.84 -1.09
N LEU A 55 16.72 -9.60 -2.03
CA LEU A 55 16.99 -9.98 -3.42
C LEU A 55 17.74 -8.92 -4.20
N SER A 56 17.91 -7.74 -3.65
CA SER A 56 18.56 -6.67 -4.38
C SER A 56 20.03 -6.61 -4.04
N SER A 57 20.84 -6.20 -5.00
CA SER A 57 22.25 -5.99 -4.72
C SER A 57 22.30 -4.74 -3.87
N LYS A 58 23.43 -4.51 -3.23
CA LYS A 58 23.57 -3.35 -2.39
C LYS A 58 23.29 -2.07 -3.14
N ALA A 59 23.79 -1.95 -4.33
CA ALA A 59 23.56 -0.75 -5.13
C ALA A 59 22.09 -0.56 -5.44
N ASN A 60 21.44 -1.64 -5.79
CA ASN A 60 20.03 -1.54 -6.10
C ASN A 60 19.20 -1.25 -4.84
N ALA A 61 19.62 -1.80 -3.73
CA ALA A 61 18.93 -1.54 -2.48
C ALA A 61 19.04 -0.06 -2.11
N ASP A 62 20.22 0.51 -2.31
CA ASP A 62 20.43 1.91 -2.00
C ASP A 62 19.55 2.78 -2.89
N ARG A 63 19.48 2.45 -4.17
CA ARG A 63 18.64 3.20 -5.04
C ARG A 63 17.19 3.08 -4.66
N LEU A 64 16.74 1.91 -4.26
CA LEU A 64 15.37 1.69 -3.86
C LEU A 64 15.05 2.51 -2.62
N TYR A 65 15.95 2.52 -1.66
CA TYR A 65 15.73 3.30 -0.46
C TYR A 65 15.67 4.79 -0.79
N GLU A 66 16.52 5.22 -1.69
CA GLU A 66 16.53 6.60 -2.08
C GLU A 66 15.20 7.00 -2.71
N SER A 67 14.66 6.14 -3.56
CA SER A 67 13.39 6.39 -4.19
C SER A 67 12.25 6.44 -3.17
N ILE A 68 12.27 5.53 -2.23
CA ILE A 68 11.25 5.50 -1.20
C ILE A 68 11.35 6.75 -0.35
N GLN A 69 12.55 7.17 -0.04
CA GLN A 69 12.76 8.35 0.76
C GLN A 69 12.23 9.59 0.04
N GLN A 70 12.47 9.67 -1.26
CA GLN A 70 11.95 10.78 -2.02
C GLN A 70 10.44 10.80 -2.03
N MET A 71 9.83 9.65 -2.12
CA MET A 71 8.40 9.57 -2.06
C MET A 71 7.88 10.05 -0.72
N LYS A 72 8.58 9.71 0.34
CA LYS A 72 8.14 10.13 1.64
C LYS A 72 8.34 11.60 1.87
N ASP A 73 9.45 12.12 1.41
CA ASP A 73 9.74 13.50 1.67
C ASP A 73 9.08 14.40 0.72
N GLY A 74 8.96 14.00 -0.47
CA GLY A 74 8.65 14.92 -1.41
C GLY A 74 7.33 15.20 -1.68
N LYS A 75 6.75 14.34 -2.07
CA LYS A 75 5.65 14.65 -2.52
C LYS A 75 4.58 14.14 -1.84
N ILE A 76 4.87 13.41 -1.04
CA ILE A 76 3.96 12.73 -0.50
C ILE A 76 3.18 13.50 0.28
N ILE A 77 2.21 13.69 0.08
CA ILE A 77 1.39 14.28 0.77
C ILE A 77 0.82 13.43 1.67
N SER A 78 1.29 12.45 1.81
CA SER A 78 0.80 11.49 2.65
C SER A 78 0.46 11.93 4.02
N LYS A 79 1.01 12.98 4.43
CA LYS A 79 0.69 13.40 5.74
C LYS A 79 -0.78 13.69 5.81
N ASP A 80 -1.38 14.00 4.73
CA ASP A 80 -2.78 14.27 4.76
C ASP A 80 -3.56 13.03 5.01
N LEU A 81 -3.04 11.93 4.62
CA LEU A 81 -3.71 10.72 4.81
C LEU A 81 -3.60 10.31 6.21
N ILE A 82 -2.51 10.63 6.81
CA ILE A 82 -2.28 10.23 8.10
C ILE A 82 -3.11 10.91 9.05
N GLU A 83 -3.45 12.09 8.75
CA GLU A 83 -4.15 12.76 9.63
C GLU A 83 -5.47 12.36 9.79
N ASP A 84 -6.00 11.69 9.06
CA ASP A 84 -7.25 11.28 9.17
C ASP A 84 -7.67 10.67 10.21
#